data_34be0373d926f5b3e9f6d786f853bdef
#
_entry.id   34be0373d926f5b3e9f6d786f853bdef
#
_cell.length_a   1.000
_cell.length_b   1.000
_cell.length_c   1.000
_cell.angle_alpha   90.00
_cell.angle_beta   90.00
_cell.angle_gamma   90.00
#
_symmetry.space_group_name_H-M   'P 1'
#
loop_
_entity.id
_entity.type
_entity.pdbx_description
1 polymer ?
#
loop_
_entity_poly.entity_id
_entity_poly.type
_entity_poly.pdbx_seq_one_letter_code
_entity_poly.pdbx_strand_id
1 'polypeptide(L)'
;VNKARIQRENYMLDLKDKQTSLYSTIENYWLQANNNQSLFKSAKVTTQSSKESYELLSEQFNLGLKNIIELMTGKDNLLRAQQNELQSKYLTILNIDMLKFYKNGDIK
;
A
#
# COMPACT_ATOMS: atom_id res chain seq x y z
N VAL A 1 50.59 4.75 14.41
CA VAL A 1 49.65 5.58 15.15
C VAL A 1 48.61 6.18 14.24
N ASN A 2 49.01 6.69 13.08
CA ASN A 2 48.06 7.28 12.12
C ASN A 2 47.12 6.27 11.47
N LYS A 3 47.60 5.04 11.21
CA LYS A 3 46.77 4.00 10.61
C LYS A 3 45.63 3.56 11.57
N ALA A 4 45.93 3.40 12.83
CA ALA A 4 44.92 3.02 13.83
C ALA A 4 43.84 4.08 13.99
N ARG A 5 44.25 5.35 13.93
CA ARG A 5 43.34 6.50 14.02
C ARG A 5 42.43 6.60 12.81
N ILE A 6 42.97 6.40 11.61
CA ILE A 6 42.23 6.40 10.35
C ILE A 6 41.23 5.23 10.33
N GLN A 7 41.65 4.04 10.76
CA GLN A 7 40.77 2.88 10.84
C GLN A 7 39.61 3.11 11.81
N ARG A 8 39.87 3.76 12.94
CA ARG A 8 38.86 4.09 13.92
C ARG A 8 37.84 5.09 13.37
N GLU A 9 38.34 6.12 12.67
CA GLU A 9 37.48 7.10 12.00
C GLU A 9 36.63 6.46 10.91
N ASN A 10 37.22 5.58 10.10
CA ASN A 10 36.48 4.85 9.05
C ASN A 10 35.42 3.94 9.66
N TYR A 11 35.73 3.28 10.76
CA TYR A 11 34.76 2.42 11.46
C TYR A 11 33.58 3.25 11.98
N MET A 12 33.83 4.41 12.55
CA MET A 12 32.78 5.31 13.03
C MET A 12 31.92 5.84 11.89
N LEU A 13 32.51 6.16 10.74
CA LEU A 13 31.78 6.58 9.55
C LEU A 13 30.91 5.45 9.00
N ASP A 14 31.43 4.23 8.98
CA ASP A 14 30.65 3.06 8.56
C ASP A 14 29.45 2.80 9.44
N LEU A 15 29.61 2.93 10.76
CA LEU A 15 28.52 2.80 11.72
C LEU A 15 27.45 3.86 11.49
N LYS A 16 27.89 5.10 11.27
CA LYS A 16 26.99 6.23 11.02
C LYS A 16 26.22 6.02 9.71
N ASP A 17 26.91 5.55 8.66
CA ASP A 17 26.29 5.25 7.38
C ASP A 17 25.25 4.13 7.51
N LYS A 18 25.54 3.08 8.27
CA LYS A 18 24.60 2.00 8.53
C LYS A 18 23.37 2.50 9.28
N GLN A 19 23.56 3.35 10.28
CA GLN A 19 22.45 3.96 11.03
C GLN A 19 21.59 4.83 10.11
N THR A 20 22.22 5.64 9.28
CA THR A 20 21.51 6.50 8.32
C THR A 20 20.72 5.65 7.32
N SER A 21 21.31 4.57 6.81
CA SER A 21 20.63 3.65 5.89
C SER A 21 19.42 3.00 6.55
N LEU A 22 19.55 2.61 7.83
CA LEU A 22 18.45 2.00 8.58
C LEU A 22 17.31 3.01 8.78
N TYR A 23 17.62 4.25 9.15
CA TYR A 23 16.61 5.31 9.28
C TYR A 23 15.91 5.58 7.96
N SER A 24 16.65 5.63 6.86
CA SER A 24 16.08 5.82 5.53
C SER A 24 15.13 4.68 5.16
N THR A 25 15.50 3.44 5.48
CA THR A 25 14.69 2.26 5.23
C THR A 25 13.37 2.32 6.02
N ILE A 26 13.44 2.65 7.31
CA ILE A 26 12.27 2.79 8.19
C ILE A 26 11.37 3.91 7.68
N GLU A 27 11.95 5.06 7.33
CA GLU A 27 11.22 6.20 6.82
C GLU A 27 10.51 5.86 5.51
N ASN A 28 11.17 5.14 4.60
CA ASN A 28 10.57 4.69 3.36
C ASN A 28 9.38 3.75 3.59
N TYR A 29 9.52 2.80 4.52
CA TYR A 29 8.41 1.90 4.87
C TYR A 29 7.24 2.67 5.47
N TRP A 30 7.53 3.68 6.30
CA TRP A 30 6.49 4.52 6.89
C TRP A 30 5.73 5.31 5.83
N LEU A 31 6.46 5.89 4.86
CA LEU A 31 5.85 6.60 3.73
C LEU A 31 5.02 5.66 2.87
N GLN A 32 5.51 4.46 2.59
CA GLN A 32 4.77 3.45 1.84
C GLN A 32 3.50 3.03 2.59
N ALA A 33 3.57 2.87 3.91
CA ALA A 33 2.41 2.52 4.72
C ALA A 33 1.35 3.61 4.63
N ASN A 34 1.74 4.88 4.73
CA ASN A 34 0.82 6.00 4.59
C ASN A 34 0.20 6.06 3.20
N ASN A 35 1.01 5.88 2.15
CA ASN A 35 0.53 5.85 0.77
C ASN A 35 -0.44 4.71 0.55
N ASN A 36 -0.13 3.53 1.07
CA ASN A 36 -0.99 2.34 0.92
C ASN A 36 -2.30 2.51 1.67
N GLN A 37 -2.29 3.16 2.84
CA GLN A 37 -3.52 3.49 3.56
C GLN A 37 -4.40 4.45 2.77
N SER A 38 -3.80 5.47 2.14
CA SER A 38 -4.53 6.40 1.27
C SER A 38 -5.10 5.70 0.05
N LEU A 39 -4.32 4.83 -0.58
CA LEU A 39 -4.77 4.02 -1.70
C LEU A 39 -5.90 3.08 -1.31
N PHE A 40 -5.81 2.47 -0.13
CA PHE A 40 -6.86 1.60 0.40
C PHE A 40 -8.17 2.38 0.61
N LYS A 41 -8.10 3.58 1.18
CA LYS A 41 -9.27 4.43 1.35
C LYS A 41 -9.90 4.81 0.02
N SER A 42 -9.07 5.19 -0.96
CA SER A 42 -9.53 5.52 -2.30
C SER A 42 -10.15 4.31 -3.00
N ALA A 43 -9.52 3.14 -2.88
CA ALA A 43 -10.03 1.90 -3.45
C ALA A 43 -11.38 1.52 -2.83
N LYS A 44 -11.55 1.74 -1.53
CA LYS A 44 -12.80 1.48 -0.83
C LYS A 44 -13.93 2.37 -1.35
N VAL A 45 -13.63 3.66 -1.56
CA VAL A 45 -14.61 4.61 -2.14
C VAL A 45 -14.95 4.21 -3.57
N THR A 46 -13.96 3.83 -4.37
CA THR A 46 -14.16 3.37 -5.75
C THR A 46 -15.04 2.13 -5.80
N THR A 47 -14.80 1.16 -4.90
CA THR A 47 -15.63 -0.05 -4.79
C THR A 47 -17.07 0.30 -4.46
N GLN A 48 -17.28 1.21 -3.53
CA GLN A 48 -18.62 1.65 -3.14
C GLN A 48 -19.34 2.31 -4.30
N SER A 49 -18.66 3.20 -5.02
CA SER A 49 -19.21 3.85 -6.21
C SER A 49 -19.54 2.85 -7.31
N SER A 50 -18.65 1.88 -7.55
CA SER A 50 -18.87 0.83 -8.55
C SER A 50 -20.05 -0.07 -8.19
N LYS A 51 -20.21 -0.34 -6.90
CA LYS A 51 -21.35 -1.12 -6.40
C LYS A 51 -22.66 -0.39 -6.63
N GLU A 52 -22.72 0.90 -6.32
CA GLU A 52 -23.89 1.72 -6.55
C GLU A 52 -24.24 1.82 -8.04
N SER A 53 -23.22 2.00 -8.90
CA SER A 53 -23.39 2.01 -10.36
C SER A 53 -23.94 0.68 -10.86
N TYR A 54 -23.41 -0.44 -10.36
CA TYR A 54 -23.86 -1.76 -10.73
C TYR A 54 -25.31 -2.00 -10.33
N GLU A 55 -25.69 -1.60 -9.12
CA GLU A 55 -27.06 -1.70 -8.63
C GLU A 55 -28.03 -0.91 -9.51
N LEU A 56 -27.64 0.32 -9.90
CA LEU A 56 -28.42 1.17 -10.80
C LEU A 56 -28.56 0.52 -12.19
N LEU A 57 -27.45 0.00 -12.76
CA LEU A 57 -27.48 -0.71 -14.03
C LEU A 57 -28.36 -1.95 -14.00
N SER A 58 -28.33 -2.67 -12.88
CA SER A 58 -29.15 -3.86 -12.67
C SER A 58 -30.65 -3.51 -12.67
N GLU A 59 -31.02 -2.42 -12.00
CA GLU A 59 -32.40 -1.91 -12.00
C GLU A 59 -32.82 -1.48 -13.40
N GLN A 60 -31.97 -0.74 -14.09
CA GLN A 60 -32.23 -0.29 -15.45
C GLN A 60 -32.35 -1.46 -16.43
N PHE A 61 -31.52 -2.49 -16.26
CA PHE A 61 -31.60 -3.72 -17.06
C PHE A 61 -32.94 -4.43 -16.84
N ASN A 62 -33.37 -4.54 -15.59
CA ASN A 62 -34.66 -5.18 -15.25
C ASN A 62 -35.85 -4.41 -15.82
N LEU A 63 -35.71 -3.10 -15.96
CA LEU A 63 -36.71 -2.25 -16.60
C LEU A 63 -36.62 -2.22 -18.14
N GLY A 64 -35.64 -2.92 -18.72
CA GLY A 64 -35.42 -2.95 -20.16
C GLY A 64 -34.73 -1.74 -20.75
N LEU A 65 -34.20 -0.85 -19.92
CA LEU A 65 -33.55 0.39 -20.35
C LEU A 65 -32.09 0.22 -20.76
N LYS A 66 -31.44 -0.86 -20.30
CA LYS A 66 -30.04 -1.17 -20.56
C LYS A 66 -29.91 -2.59 -21.12
N ASN A 67 -28.85 -2.81 -21.92
CA ASN A 67 -28.58 -4.14 -22.48
C ASN A 67 -27.68 -4.95 -21.55
N ILE A 68 -27.56 -6.26 -21.81
CA ILE A 68 -26.78 -7.18 -21.00
C ILE A 68 -25.28 -6.85 -21.03
N ILE A 69 -24.78 -6.29 -22.13
CA ILE A 69 -23.36 -5.92 -22.27
C ILE A 69 -23.01 -4.81 -21.29
N GLU A 70 -23.87 -3.80 -21.17
CA GLU A 70 -23.67 -2.70 -20.21
C GLU A 70 -23.70 -3.22 -18.76
N LEU A 71 -24.60 -4.13 -18.45
CA LEU A 71 -24.68 -4.76 -17.14
C LEU A 71 -23.41 -5.54 -16.82
N MET A 72 -22.92 -6.34 -17.76
CA MET A 72 -21.69 -7.11 -17.58
C MET A 72 -20.46 -6.21 -17.44
N THR A 73 -20.40 -5.12 -18.18
CA THR A 73 -19.32 -4.13 -18.03
C THR A 73 -19.32 -3.53 -16.62
N GLY A 74 -20.48 -3.17 -16.11
CA GLY A 74 -20.62 -2.67 -14.74
C GLY A 74 -20.19 -3.70 -13.69
N LYS A 75 -20.53 -4.96 -13.91
CA LYS A 75 -20.12 -6.07 -13.03
C LYS A 75 -18.61 -6.26 -13.05
N ASP A 76 -17.97 -6.22 -14.22
CA ASP A 76 -16.52 -6.33 -14.36
C ASP A 76 -15.81 -5.18 -13.65
N ASN A 77 -16.33 -3.95 -13.78
CA ASN A 77 -15.77 -2.78 -13.09
C ASN A 77 -15.85 -2.96 -11.58
N LEU A 78 -16.96 -3.48 -11.08
CA LEU A 78 -17.11 -3.75 -9.64
C LEU A 78 -16.12 -4.81 -9.16
N LEU A 79 -15.95 -5.90 -9.92
CA LEU A 79 -15.00 -6.96 -9.57
C LEU A 79 -13.56 -6.44 -9.55
N ARG A 80 -13.18 -5.62 -10.53
CA ARG A 80 -11.84 -4.99 -10.56
C ARG A 80 -11.64 -4.07 -9.36
N ALA A 81 -12.63 -3.27 -9.02
CA ALA A 81 -12.57 -2.40 -7.86
C ALA A 81 -12.40 -3.20 -6.57
N GLN A 82 -13.13 -4.29 -6.42
CA GLN A 82 -13.01 -5.19 -5.27
C GLN A 82 -11.63 -5.83 -5.18
N GLN A 83 -11.06 -6.25 -6.31
CA GLN A 83 -9.71 -6.81 -6.36
C GLN A 83 -8.66 -5.77 -5.96
N ASN A 84 -8.78 -4.54 -6.47
CA ASN A 84 -7.86 -3.45 -6.12
C ASN A 84 -7.95 -3.11 -4.63
N GLU A 85 -9.16 -3.09 -4.07
CA GLU A 85 -9.37 -2.86 -2.65
C GLU A 85 -8.68 -3.95 -1.82
N LEU A 86 -8.84 -5.21 -2.21
CA LEU A 86 -8.24 -6.33 -1.51
C LEU A 86 -6.71 -6.28 -1.56
N GLN A 87 -6.13 -5.98 -2.73
CA GLN A 87 -4.69 -5.82 -2.90
C GLN A 87 -4.14 -4.68 -2.04
N SER A 88 -4.83 -3.53 -2.05
CA SER A 88 -4.42 -2.36 -1.26
C SER A 88 -4.46 -2.66 0.23
N LYS A 89 -5.48 -3.38 0.67
CA LYS A 89 -5.60 -3.83 2.06
C LYS A 89 -4.45 -4.75 2.45
N TYR A 90 -4.13 -5.70 1.58
CA TYR A 90 -3.06 -6.67 1.83
C TYR A 90 -1.70 -5.98 1.91
N LEU A 91 -1.42 -5.06 0.97
CA LEU A 91 -0.17 -4.29 0.96
C LEU A 91 -0.05 -3.40 2.20
N THR A 92 -1.14 -2.80 2.65
CA THR A 92 -1.16 -1.97 3.86
C THR A 92 -0.80 -2.80 5.08
N ILE A 93 -1.40 -3.98 5.23
CA ILE A 93 -1.13 -4.89 6.33
C ILE A 93 0.32 -5.36 6.29
N LEU A 94 0.83 -5.73 5.11
CA LEU A 94 2.20 -6.18 4.94
C LEU A 94 3.20 -5.09 5.32
N ASN A 95 2.97 -3.85 4.91
CA ASN A 95 3.85 -2.73 5.24
C ASN A 95 3.85 -2.42 6.74
N ILE A 96 2.70 -2.50 7.38
CA ILE A 96 2.59 -2.31 8.84
C ILE A 96 3.37 -3.39 9.56
N ASP A 97 3.25 -4.64 9.13
CA ASP A 97 4.00 -5.75 9.72
C ASP A 97 5.50 -5.59 9.54
N MET A 98 5.94 -5.14 8.37
CA MET A 98 7.34 -4.84 8.09
C MET A 98 7.88 -3.73 8.98
N LEU A 99 7.10 -2.66 9.17
CA LEU A 99 7.46 -1.57 10.08
C LEU A 99 7.62 -2.06 11.51
N LYS A 100 6.72 -2.88 11.99
CA LYS A 100 6.77 -3.47 13.32
C LYS A 100 8.01 -4.35 13.47
N PHE A 101 8.32 -5.13 12.45
CA PHE A 101 9.49 -5.99 12.45
C PHE A 101 10.78 -5.18 12.59
N TYR A 102 10.95 -4.13 11.79
CA TYR A 102 12.13 -3.27 11.84
C TYR A 102 12.23 -2.51 13.16
N LYS A 103 11.09 -2.03 13.65
CA LYS A 103 11.05 -1.31 14.92
C LYS A 103 11.47 -2.22 16.09
N ASN A 104 11.00 -3.45 16.11
CA ASN A 104 11.37 -4.43 17.12
C ASN A 104 12.81 -4.89 16.98
N GLY A 105 13.32 -4.99 15.74
CA GLY A 105 14.70 -5.32 15.47
C GLY A 105 15.69 -4.28 15.97
N ASP A 106 15.30 -3.00 15.95
CA ASP A 106 16.12 -1.87 16.42
C ASP A 106 16.31 -1.89 17.95
N ILE A 107 15.33 -2.43 18.68
CA ILE A 107 15.37 -2.46 20.14
C ILE A 107 16.29 -3.56 20.66
N LYS A 108 16.60 -4.55 19.84
CA LYS A 108 17.54 -5.61 20.15
C LYS A 108 18.96 -5.25 19.71
#